data_cf26c72d295893031b8f9ba26d9674ee
#
_entry.id   cf26c72d295893031b8f9ba26d9674ee
#
_cell.length_a   1.000
_cell.length_b   1.000
_cell.length_c   1.000
_cell.angle_alpha   90.00
_cell.angle_beta   90.00
_cell.angle_gamma   90.00
#
_symmetry.space_group_name_H-M   'P 1'
#
loop_
_entity.id
_entity.type
_entity.pdbx_description
1 polymer ?
#
loop_
_entity_poly.entity_id
_entity_poly.type
_entity_poly.pdbx_seq_one_letter_code
_entity_poly.pdbx_strand_id
1 'polypeptide(L)'
;MMGLVWLARPSTINPWIRRHLHLNHHKVSGSETDMEERAITNGEPWGIARLLMVGDNMMSSLIRMLRAKTWAQKLNIVKRTLKVYAPLALIHWGSWYVFLGFHAANGIASLMGGSIDWSANTLAVMHVVDIAAVVIVGPNVLRTFCLHFISSNMHYYGDIEPGNVMQQTQVLNAWWLWPLQVFCFNFGSTHGIHHFVVKEPFYIRQMTAPIAHKVMAEMGVRFNDFGTFTHANRFTRRHQAASEGARQARA
;
A
#
# COMPACT_ATOMS: atom_id res chain seq x y z
N MET A 1 -4.36 12.92 20.22
CA MET A 1 -4.77 11.62 19.68
C MET A 1 -4.06 11.24 18.36
N MET A 2 -4.03 12.07 17.28
CA MET A 2 -3.35 11.72 16.01
C MET A 2 -1.87 11.36 16.18
N GLY A 3 -1.12 12.07 17.05
CA GLY A 3 0.28 11.77 17.32
C GLY A 3 0.50 10.39 17.94
N LEU A 4 -0.36 9.98 18.88
CA LEU A 4 -0.30 8.64 19.50
C LEU A 4 -0.58 7.54 18.47
N VAL A 5 -1.55 7.76 17.58
CA VAL A 5 -1.84 6.82 16.48
C VAL A 5 -0.64 6.71 15.55
N TRP A 6 0.06 7.81 15.28
CA TRP A 6 1.26 7.78 14.43
C TRP A 6 2.43 7.05 15.11
N LEU A 7 2.63 7.25 16.40
CA LEU A 7 3.62 6.49 17.18
C LEU A 7 3.33 4.98 17.17
N ALA A 8 2.07 4.60 17.29
CA ALA A 8 1.65 3.19 17.21
C ALA A 8 1.76 2.59 15.80
N ARG A 9 1.79 3.44 14.76
CA ARG A 9 1.87 3.04 13.34
C ARG A 9 2.97 3.80 12.61
N PRO A 10 4.23 3.65 13.00
CA PRO A 10 5.33 4.46 12.51
C PRO A 10 5.64 4.26 11.01
N SER A 11 5.24 3.11 10.44
CA SER A 11 5.40 2.83 9.00
C SER A 11 4.53 3.73 8.09
N THR A 12 3.53 4.43 8.65
CA THR A 12 2.58 5.21 7.86
C THR A 12 3.05 6.65 7.63
N ILE A 13 2.46 7.27 6.63
CA ILE A 13 2.69 8.70 6.35
C ILE A 13 2.17 9.56 7.50
N ASN A 14 2.74 10.75 7.62
CA ASN A 14 2.32 11.78 8.56
C ASN A 14 0.80 11.99 8.50
N PRO A 15 0.04 11.77 9.61
CA PRO A 15 -1.42 11.77 9.59
C PRO A 15 -2.04 13.12 9.23
N TRP A 16 -1.36 14.23 9.52
CA TRP A 16 -1.84 15.56 9.11
C TRP A 16 -1.78 15.76 7.61
N ILE A 17 -0.72 15.25 6.97
CA ILE A 17 -0.58 15.26 5.49
C ILE A 17 -1.56 14.27 4.88
N ARG A 18 -1.64 13.06 5.44
CA ARG A 18 -2.54 12.01 4.96
C ARG A 18 -3.99 12.48 4.91
N ARG A 19 -4.44 13.23 5.92
CA ARG A 19 -5.82 13.73 5.96
C ARG A 19 -6.19 14.50 4.69
N HIS A 20 -5.34 15.40 4.24
CA HIS A 20 -5.58 16.19 3.03
C HIS A 20 -5.55 15.32 1.77
N LEU A 21 -4.59 14.42 1.67
CA LEU A 21 -4.49 13.49 0.54
C LEU A 21 -5.72 12.60 0.45
N HIS A 22 -6.17 12.05 1.58
CA HIS A 22 -7.30 11.14 1.65
C HIS A 22 -8.64 11.84 1.36
N LEU A 23 -8.85 13.05 1.84
CA LEU A 23 -10.05 13.82 1.50
C LEU A 23 -10.07 14.23 0.02
N ASN A 24 -8.90 14.46 -0.59
CA ASN A 24 -8.82 14.70 -2.02
C ASN A 24 -9.06 13.40 -2.81
N HIS A 25 -8.54 12.26 -2.34
CA HIS A 25 -8.78 10.94 -2.93
C HIS A 25 -10.27 10.67 -3.10
N HIS A 26 -11.11 10.92 -2.09
CA HIS A 26 -12.56 10.74 -2.23
C HIS A 26 -13.23 11.62 -3.29
N LYS A 27 -12.62 12.75 -3.65
CA LYS A 27 -13.16 13.63 -4.69
C LYS A 27 -12.79 13.20 -6.10
N VAL A 28 -11.58 12.64 -6.25
CA VAL A 28 -10.98 12.30 -7.55
C VAL A 28 -10.61 10.84 -7.66
N SER A 29 -11.19 9.99 -6.81
CA SER A 29 -10.87 8.57 -6.72
C SER A 29 -10.88 7.88 -8.07
N GLY A 30 -9.84 7.12 -8.33
CA GLY A 30 -9.67 6.39 -9.58
C GLY A 30 -9.20 7.21 -10.78
N SER A 31 -9.05 8.53 -10.65
CA SER A 31 -8.52 9.38 -11.71
C SER A 31 -6.99 9.42 -11.73
N GLU A 32 -6.41 9.89 -12.82
CA GLU A 32 -4.96 10.09 -12.93
C GLU A 32 -4.40 11.14 -11.96
N THR A 33 -5.26 12.01 -11.42
CA THR A 33 -4.89 13.04 -10.44
C THR A 33 -4.96 12.55 -9.01
N ASP A 34 -5.48 11.35 -8.77
CA ASP A 34 -5.55 10.71 -7.47
C ASP A 34 -4.16 10.31 -6.97
N MET A 35 -3.61 11.13 -6.09
CA MET A 35 -2.25 10.94 -5.58
C MET A 35 -2.14 9.74 -4.61
N GLU A 36 -3.22 9.36 -3.92
CA GLU A 36 -3.22 8.23 -2.99
C GLU A 36 -3.17 6.92 -3.79
N GLU A 37 -4.03 6.75 -4.76
CA GLU A 37 -4.05 5.55 -5.61
C GLU A 37 -2.80 5.43 -6.50
N ARG A 38 -2.30 6.52 -7.04
CA ARG A 38 -1.04 6.52 -7.80
C ARG A 38 0.15 6.01 -7.00
N ALA A 39 0.11 6.10 -5.69
CA ALA A 39 1.17 5.56 -4.84
C ALA A 39 1.07 4.04 -4.66
N ILE A 40 -0.14 3.49 -4.71
CA ILE A 40 -0.44 2.09 -4.38
C ILE A 40 -0.68 1.25 -5.64
N THR A 41 -1.60 1.66 -6.52
CA THR A 41 -1.98 0.87 -7.70
C THR A 41 -1.42 1.40 -8.99
N ASN A 42 -1.63 2.67 -9.26
CA ASN A 42 -1.18 3.39 -10.45
C ASN A 42 -1.57 2.71 -11.80
N GLY A 43 -2.57 1.83 -11.79
CA GLY A 43 -2.93 1.03 -12.96
C GLY A 43 -1.84 0.06 -13.42
N GLU A 44 -0.85 -0.22 -12.60
CA GLU A 44 0.27 -1.10 -12.93
C GLU A 44 -0.15 -2.58 -12.82
N PRO A 45 0.17 -3.41 -13.81
CA PRO A 45 -0.11 -4.84 -13.72
C PRO A 45 0.69 -5.49 -12.58
N TRP A 46 0.18 -6.62 -12.05
CA TRP A 46 0.90 -7.37 -11.04
C TRP A 46 2.23 -7.91 -11.57
N GLY A 47 3.24 -7.79 -10.73
CA GLY A 47 4.62 -8.21 -10.99
C GLY A 47 5.51 -7.79 -9.82
N ILE A 48 6.80 -8.08 -9.93
CA ILE A 48 7.79 -7.81 -8.87
C ILE A 48 7.76 -6.33 -8.44
N ALA A 49 7.69 -5.41 -9.41
CA ALA A 49 7.68 -3.98 -9.11
C ALA A 49 6.46 -3.59 -8.26
N ARG A 50 5.25 -4.04 -8.64
CA ARG A 50 4.04 -3.77 -7.87
C ARG A 50 4.06 -4.43 -6.49
N LEU A 51 4.57 -5.67 -6.41
CA LEU A 51 4.71 -6.38 -5.13
C LEU A 51 5.62 -5.60 -4.17
N LEU A 52 6.76 -5.13 -4.64
CA LEU A 52 7.68 -4.30 -3.86
C LEU A 52 7.04 -2.96 -3.45
N MET A 53 6.32 -2.30 -4.36
CA MET A 53 5.63 -1.04 -4.07
C MET A 53 4.53 -1.20 -3.03
N VAL A 54 3.82 -2.31 -3.05
CA VAL A 54 2.76 -2.64 -2.09
C VAL A 54 3.33 -3.01 -0.73
N GLY A 55 4.44 -3.76 -0.73
CA GLY A 55 5.05 -4.25 0.50
C GLY A 55 5.80 -3.18 1.29
N ASP A 56 6.35 -2.19 0.60
CA ASP A 56 7.28 -1.24 1.19
C ASP A 56 7.14 0.16 0.59
N ASN A 57 6.82 1.13 1.43
CA ASN A 57 6.65 2.53 1.02
C ASN A 57 7.96 3.16 0.53
N MET A 58 9.11 2.75 1.07
CA MET A 58 10.41 3.26 0.63
C MET A 58 10.78 2.66 -0.73
N MET A 59 10.53 1.36 -0.94
CA MET A 59 10.66 0.73 -2.25
C MET A 59 9.74 1.37 -3.28
N SER A 60 8.49 1.69 -2.92
CA SER A 60 7.60 2.46 -3.79
C SER A 60 8.23 3.79 -4.21
N SER A 61 8.80 4.53 -3.27
CA SER A 61 9.48 5.80 -3.55
C SER A 61 10.72 5.61 -4.41
N LEU A 62 11.52 4.58 -4.14
CA LEU A 62 12.72 4.23 -4.92
C LEU A 62 12.37 3.86 -6.36
N ILE A 63 11.41 2.97 -6.57
CA ILE A 63 10.98 2.55 -7.91
C ILE A 63 10.49 3.76 -8.71
N ARG A 64 9.69 4.64 -8.12
CA ARG A 64 9.25 5.88 -8.77
C ARG A 64 10.40 6.81 -9.09
N MET A 65 11.39 6.91 -8.20
CA MET A 65 12.59 7.72 -8.42
C MET A 65 13.45 7.16 -9.57
N LEU A 66 13.61 5.83 -9.64
CA LEU A 66 14.34 5.18 -10.74
C LEU A 66 13.65 5.37 -12.09
N ARG A 67 12.31 5.39 -12.12
CA ARG A 67 11.51 5.62 -13.33
C ARG A 67 11.40 7.10 -13.73
N ALA A 68 11.79 8.02 -12.86
CA ALA A 68 11.75 9.45 -13.16
C ALA A 68 12.80 9.83 -14.21
N LYS A 69 12.35 10.58 -15.23
CA LYS A 69 13.17 10.92 -16.41
C LYS A 69 14.17 12.05 -16.13
N THR A 70 13.85 12.98 -15.22
CA THR A 70 14.66 14.16 -14.95
C THR A 70 15.14 14.22 -13.50
N TRP A 71 16.27 14.87 -13.27
CA TRP A 71 16.77 15.14 -11.92
C TRP A 71 15.78 15.93 -11.07
N ALA A 72 15.09 16.89 -11.66
CA ALA A 72 14.07 17.68 -10.95
C ALA A 72 12.93 16.78 -10.44
N GLN A 73 12.47 15.81 -11.24
CA GLN A 73 11.48 14.82 -10.82
C GLN A 73 12.01 13.93 -9.69
N LYS A 74 13.26 13.43 -9.80
CA LYS A 74 13.90 12.62 -8.75
C LYS A 74 14.00 13.37 -7.44
N LEU A 75 14.49 14.60 -7.47
CA LEU A 75 14.62 15.46 -6.29
C LEU A 75 13.24 15.77 -5.66
N ASN A 76 12.21 15.99 -6.48
CA ASN A 76 10.87 16.22 -6.00
C ASN A 76 10.29 14.98 -5.29
N ILE A 77 10.54 13.76 -5.81
CA ILE A 77 10.15 12.52 -5.15
C ILE A 77 10.84 12.41 -3.79
N VAL A 78 12.16 12.63 -3.71
CA VAL A 78 12.90 12.58 -2.44
C VAL A 78 12.36 13.60 -1.44
N LYS A 79 12.20 14.86 -1.84
CA LYS A 79 11.64 15.92 -0.98
C LYS A 79 10.25 15.57 -0.45
N ARG A 80 9.39 15.04 -1.31
CA ARG A 80 8.03 14.61 -0.91
C ARG A 80 8.09 13.41 0.04
N THR A 81 8.93 12.42 -0.23
CA THR A 81 9.11 11.25 0.64
C THR A 81 9.59 11.69 2.02
N LEU A 82 10.62 12.51 2.10
CA LEU A 82 11.10 13.05 3.37
C LEU A 82 10.00 13.81 4.11
N LYS A 83 9.31 14.73 3.44
CA LYS A 83 8.23 15.52 4.04
C LYS A 83 7.10 14.64 4.60
N VAL A 84 6.76 13.57 3.89
CA VAL A 84 5.58 12.74 4.20
C VAL A 84 5.90 11.69 5.26
N TYR A 85 7.12 11.13 5.26
CA TYR A 85 7.49 10.00 6.10
C TYR A 85 8.36 10.35 7.31
N ALA A 86 9.03 11.52 7.31
CA ALA A 86 9.88 11.91 8.44
C ALA A 86 9.03 12.33 9.66
N PRO A 87 9.55 12.10 10.89
CA PRO A 87 10.74 11.30 11.19
C PRO A 87 10.41 9.80 11.37
N LEU A 88 9.19 9.45 11.82
CA LEU A 88 8.87 8.12 12.36
C LEU A 88 9.00 7.00 11.31
N ALA A 89 8.45 7.22 10.11
CA ALA A 89 8.51 6.18 9.09
C ALA A 89 9.94 5.97 8.55
N LEU A 90 10.77 7.01 8.54
CA LEU A 90 12.17 6.85 8.15
C LEU A 90 12.95 6.02 9.18
N ILE A 91 12.71 6.25 10.46
CA ILE A 91 13.32 5.46 11.54
C ILE A 91 12.83 4.01 11.44
N HIS A 92 11.54 3.80 11.28
CA HIS A 92 10.93 2.47 11.15
C HIS A 92 11.52 1.68 9.97
N TRP A 93 11.51 2.26 8.77
CA TRP A 93 12.03 1.59 7.58
C TRP A 93 13.56 1.45 7.62
N GLY A 94 14.26 2.44 8.18
CA GLY A 94 15.71 2.35 8.42
C GLY A 94 16.06 1.17 9.32
N SER A 95 15.37 1.01 10.45
CA SER A 95 15.55 -0.13 11.36
C SER A 95 15.25 -1.46 10.65
N TRP A 96 14.21 -1.51 9.83
CA TRP A 96 13.87 -2.69 9.03
C TRP A 96 14.97 -3.08 8.06
N TYR A 97 15.55 -2.11 7.34
CA TYR A 97 16.65 -2.40 6.41
C TYR A 97 17.96 -2.77 7.10
N VAL A 98 18.24 -2.18 8.28
CA VAL A 98 19.39 -2.60 9.10
C VAL A 98 19.22 -4.04 9.54
N PHE A 99 18.03 -4.41 10.04
CA PHE A 99 17.69 -5.79 10.39
C PHE A 99 17.87 -6.73 9.20
N LEU A 100 17.24 -6.45 8.07
CA LEU A 100 17.36 -7.30 6.87
C LEU A 100 18.80 -7.40 6.37
N GLY A 101 19.54 -6.30 6.32
CA GLY A 101 20.93 -6.26 5.84
C GLY A 101 21.86 -7.09 6.71
N PHE A 102 21.74 -6.98 8.03
CA PHE A 102 22.54 -7.77 8.97
C PHE A 102 22.28 -9.27 8.81
N HIS A 103 21.02 -9.68 8.82
CA HIS A 103 20.66 -11.09 8.69
C HIS A 103 20.96 -11.66 7.30
N ALA A 104 20.79 -10.86 6.25
CA ALA A 104 21.18 -11.25 4.90
C ALA A 104 22.70 -11.44 4.78
N ALA A 105 23.51 -10.54 5.34
CA ALA A 105 24.95 -10.68 5.34
C ALA A 105 25.40 -11.98 6.05
N ASN A 106 24.84 -12.25 7.23
CA ASN A 106 25.13 -13.49 7.97
C ASN A 106 24.68 -14.74 7.19
N GLY A 107 23.48 -14.69 6.59
CA GLY A 107 22.97 -15.79 5.76
C GLY A 107 23.85 -16.07 4.54
N ILE A 108 24.29 -15.03 3.83
CA ILE A 108 25.21 -15.18 2.70
C ILE A 108 26.54 -15.76 3.15
N ALA A 109 27.14 -15.24 4.23
CA ALA A 109 28.39 -15.77 4.75
C ALA A 109 28.28 -17.25 5.12
N SER A 110 27.18 -17.63 5.78
CA SER A 110 26.92 -19.04 6.14
C SER A 110 26.76 -19.93 4.90
N LEU A 111 26.05 -19.47 3.87
CA LEU A 111 25.92 -20.21 2.61
C LEU A 111 27.26 -20.38 1.87
N MET A 112 28.20 -19.47 2.08
CA MET A 112 29.57 -19.53 1.55
C MET A 112 30.51 -20.36 2.44
N GLY A 113 30.01 -21.00 3.50
CA GLY A 113 30.81 -21.82 4.42
C GLY A 113 31.62 -21.02 5.44
N GLY A 114 31.30 -19.73 5.62
CA GLY A 114 31.99 -18.83 6.55
C GLY A 114 31.05 -18.20 7.59
N SER A 115 31.64 -17.33 8.42
CA SER A 115 30.93 -16.47 9.36
C SER A 115 31.55 -15.06 9.34
N ILE A 116 30.76 -14.05 9.71
CA ILE A 116 31.25 -12.69 9.87
C ILE A 116 31.59 -12.48 11.36
N ASP A 117 32.81 -12.06 11.63
CA ASP A 117 33.24 -11.71 12.99
C ASP A 117 32.82 -10.27 13.33
N TRP A 118 31.62 -10.14 13.86
CA TRP A 118 31.07 -8.85 14.28
C TRP A 118 31.65 -8.43 15.63
N SER A 119 31.91 -7.13 15.78
CA SER A 119 32.31 -6.59 17.09
C SER A 119 31.21 -6.79 18.14
N ALA A 120 31.62 -6.90 19.43
CA ALA A 120 30.67 -7.01 20.54
C ALA A 120 29.65 -5.85 20.57
N ASN A 121 30.07 -4.63 20.22
CA ASN A 121 29.18 -3.47 20.13
C ASN A 121 28.15 -3.65 19.02
N THR A 122 28.56 -4.15 17.85
CA THR A 122 27.63 -4.42 16.74
C THR A 122 26.58 -5.43 17.15
N LEU A 123 27.00 -6.54 17.80
CA LEU A 123 26.08 -7.58 18.26
C LEU A 123 25.10 -7.04 19.33
N ALA A 124 25.57 -6.21 20.25
CA ALA A 124 24.73 -5.59 21.26
C ALA A 124 23.66 -4.65 20.64
N VAL A 125 24.05 -3.84 19.65
CA VAL A 125 23.13 -2.98 18.92
C VAL A 125 22.12 -3.83 18.12
N MET A 126 22.61 -4.86 17.42
CA MET A 126 21.73 -5.72 16.63
C MET A 126 20.74 -6.51 17.49
N HIS A 127 21.12 -6.93 18.69
CA HIS A 127 20.18 -7.55 19.63
C HIS A 127 18.98 -6.62 19.94
N VAL A 128 19.22 -5.32 20.15
CA VAL A 128 18.12 -4.34 20.34
C VAL A 128 17.30 -4.17 19.06
N VAL A 129 17.96 -4.12 17.91
CA VAL A 129 17.27 -4.04 16.60
C VAL A 129 16.40 -5.28 16.36
N ASP A 130 16.88 -6.47 16.71
CA ASP A 130 16.14 -7.73 16.53
C ASP A 130 14.87 -7.74 17.41
N ILE A 131 14.99 -7.33 18.66
CA ILE A 131 13.82 -7.22 19.54
C ILE A 131 12.81 -6.20 18.95
N ALA A 132 13.29 -5.04 18.54
CA ALA A 132 12.43 -4.02 17.93
C ALA A 132 11.80 -4.53 16.62
N ALA A 133 12.56 -5.26 15.80
CA ALA A 133 12.06 -5.85 14.56
C ALA A 133 10.93 -6.85 14.81
N VAL A 134 11.06 -7.73 15.82
CA VAL A 134 10.03 -8.71 16.12
C VAL A 134 8.80 -8.08 16.76
N VAL A 135 8.97 -7.14 17.69
CA VAL A 135 7.87 -6.64 18.53
C VAL A 135 7.12 -5.47 17.86
N ILE A 136 7.81 -4.62 17.11
CA ILE A 136 7.22 -3.36 16.59
C ILE A 136 7.30 -3.30 15.06
N VAL A 137 8.51 -3.45 14.51
CA VAL A 137 8.77 -3.15 13.09
C VAL A 137 8.09 -4.17 12.19
N GLY A 138 8.35 -5.45 12.38
CA GLY A 138 7.80 -6.55 11.59
C GLY A 138 6.28 -6.60 11.56
N PRO A 139 5.59 -6.52 12.71
CA PRO A 139 4.12 -6.40 12.72
C PRO A 139 3.59 -5.21 11.94
N ASN A 140 4.25 -4.05 11.99
CA ASN A 140 3.87 -2.90 11.19
C ASN A 140 4.18 -3.05 9.70
N VAL A 141 5.27 -3.73 9.32
CA VAL A 141 5.58 -4.10 7.93
C VAL A 141 4.50 -5.04 7.39
N LEU A 142 4.18 -6.11 8.14
CA LEU A 142 3.15 -7.07 7.76
C LEU A 142 1.77 -6.40 7.61
N ARG A 143 1.39 -5.56 8.56
CA ARG A 143 0.16 -4.78 8.48
C ARG A 143 0.14 -3.86 7.25
N THR A 144 1.25 -3.18 6.97
CA THR A 144 1.36 -2.28 5.82
C THR A 144 1.22 -3.06 4.51
N PHE A 145 1.89 -4.21 4.41
CA PHE A 145 1.76 -5.11 3.27
C PHE A 145 0.30 -5.56 3.08
N CYS A 146 -0.34 -6.09 4.12
CA CYS A 146 -1.71 -6.59 4.03
C CYS A 146 -2.70 -5.49 3.63
N LEU A 147 -2.58 -4.31 4.24
CA LEU A 147 -3.42 -3.16 3.92
C LEU A 147 -3.26 -2.73 2.47
N HIS A 148 -2.03 -2.54 2.01
CA HIS A 148 -1.77 -2.09 0.65
C HIS A 148 -2.09 -3.17 -0.39
N PHE A 149 -1.87 -4.44 -0.07
CA PHE A 149 -2.26 -5.56 -0.94
C PHE A 149 -3.78 -5.54 -1.18
N ILE A 150 -4.57 -5.47 -0.13
CA ILE A 150 -6.03 -5.38 -0.24
C ILE A 150 -6.44 -4.08 -0.94
N SER A 151 -5.95 -2.92 -0.47
CA SER A 151 -6.29 -1.61 -1.04
C SER A 151 -5.96 -1.53 -2.53
N SER A 152 -4.78 -2.01 -2.93
CA SER A 152 -4.34 -1.97 -4.32
C SER A 152 -5.20 -2.78 -5.27
N ASN A 153 -5.97 -3.75 -4.77
CA ASN A 153 -6.86 -4.57 -5.57
C ASN A 153 -8.33 -4.16 -5.46
N MET A 154 -8.66 -3.26 -4.52
CA MET A 154 -10.04 -2.78 -4.35
C MET A 154 -10.38 -1.62 -5.25
N HIS A 155 -9.42 -0.72 -5.51
CA HIS A 155 -9.68 0.50 -6.25
C HIS A 155 -9.53 0.27 -7.74
N TYR A 156 -10.47 0.81 -8.51
CA TYR A 156 -10.34 0.89 -9.96
C TYR A 156 -9.64 2.19 -10.36
N TYR A 157 -8.92 2.17 -11.48
CA TYR A 157 -8.06 3.26 -11.87
C TYR A 157 -8.12 3.55 -13.38
N GLY A 158 -8.40 4.81 -13.71
CA GLY A 158 -8.18 5.40 -15.04
C GLY A 158 -9.27 5.17 -16.08
N ASP A 159 -10.28 4.34 -15.81
CA ASP A 159 -11.37 4.04 -16.76
C ASP A 159 -12.74 4.00 -16.10
N ILE A 160 -12.88 4.66 -14.96
CA ILE A 160 -14.15 4.87 -14.28
C ILE A 160 -14.77 6.19 -14.68
N GLU A 161 -16.08 6.30 -14.56
CA GLU A 161 -16.81 7.55 -14.75
C GLU A 161 -16.49 8.51 -13.60
N PRO A 162 -16.08 9.76 -13.90
CA PRO A 162 -15.78 10.74 -12.86
C PRO A 162 -16.97 10.95 -11.91
N GLY A 163 -16.71 10.81 -10.60
CA GLY A 163 -17.74 11.00 -9.57
C GLY A 163 -18.67 9.80 -9.36
N ASN A 164 -18.56 8.73 -10.13
CA ASN A 164 -19.38 7.52 -9.95
C ASN A 164 -18.81 6.65 -8.82
N VAL A 165 -19.35 6.80 -7.62
CA VAL A 165 -18.89 6.10 -6.40
C VAL A 165 -18.98 4.57 -6.54
N MET A 166 -19.96 4.05 -7.29
CA MET A 166 -20.14 2.61 -7.50
C MET A 166 -18.99 1.99 -8.31
N GLN A 167 -18.27 2.79 -9.07
CA GLN A 167 -17.12 2.34 -9.87
C GLN A 167 -15.78 2.60 -9.21
N GLN A 168 -15.72 3.34 -8.10
CA GLN A 168 -14.44 3.69 -7.46
C GLN A 168 -13.77 2.50 -6.80
N THR A 169 -14.57 1.65 -6.15
CA THR A 169 -14.06 0.50 -5.39
C THR A 169 -14.93 -0.72 -5.57
N GLN A 170 -14.35 -1.87 -5.30
CA GLN A 170 -15.07 -3.13 -5.07
C GLN A 170 -15.05 -3.52 -3.60
N VAL A 171 -15.86 -4.49 -3.23
CA VAL A 171 -15.79 -5.18 -1.94
C VAL A 171 -14.99 -6.46 -2.10
N LEU A 172 -13.92 -6.62 -1.29
CA LEU A 172 -13.14 -7.85 -1.21
C LEU A 172 -13.42 -8.53 0.14
N ASN A 173 -14.35 -9.49 0.15
CA ASN A 173 -14.76 -10.19 1.35
C ASN A 173 -14.71 -11.72 1.23
N ALA A 174 -14.03 -12.28 0.22
CA ALA A 174 -13.85 -13.71 0.08
C ALA A 174 -13.10 -14.28 1.30
N TRP A 175 -13.57 -15.46 1.77
CA TRP A 175 -13.07 -16.08 3.00
C TRP A 175 -11.57 -16.35 3.00
N TRP A 176 -10.98 -16.68 1.86
CA TRP A 176 -9.55 -16.96 1.74
C TRP A 176 -8.66 -15.72 1.87
N LEU A 177 -9.23 -14.50 1.77
CA LEU A 177 -8.53 -13.25 2.07
C LEU A 177 -8.46 -12.97 3.58
N TRP A 178 -9.16 -13.76 4.41
CA TRP A 178 -9.24 -13.53 5.84
C TRP A 178 -7.87 -13.40 6.54
N PRO A 179 -6.83 -14.20 6.23
CA PRO A 179 -5.52 -14.02 6.83
C PRO A 179 -4.93 -12.61 6.63
N LEU A 180 -5.13 -12.01 5.45
CA LEU A 180 -4.71 -10.64 5.18
C LEU A 180 -5.61 -9.61 5.88
N GLN A 181 -6.91 -9.89 5.92
CA GLN A 181 -7.93 -9.01 6.52
C GLN A 181 -7.73 -8.81 8.02
N VAL A 182 -7.25 -9.82 8.75
CA VAL A 182 -6.95 -9.73 10.18
C VAL A 182 -5.94 -8.60 10.45
N PHE A 183 -4.90 -8.48 9.65
CA PHE A 183 -3.86 -7.47 9.83
C PHE A 183 -4.25 -6.08 9.34
N CYS A 184 -5.31 -5.95 8.55
CA CYS A 184 -5.81 -4.65 8.09
C CYS A 184 -7.26 -4.36 8.54
N PHE A 185 -7.71 -5.00 9.62
CA PHE A 185 -9.01 -4.74 10.24
C PHE A 185 -10.20 -4.89 9.29
N ASN A 186 -10.22 -5.97 8.50
CA ASN A 186 -11.29 -6.24 7.53
C ASN A 186 -11.50 -5.09 6.53
N PHE A 187 -10.41 -4.46 6.11
CA PHE A 187 -10.42 -3.31 5.24
C PHE A 187 -11.12 -3.60 3.90
N GLY A 188 -10.90 -4.78 3.31
CA GLY A 188 -11.51 -5.18 2.06
C GLY A 188 -13.04 -5.23 2.10
N SER A 189 -13.62 -5.56 3.25
CA SER A 189 -15.07 -5.61 3.45
C SER A 189 -15.67 -4.23 3.75
N THR A 190 -14.93 -3.35 4.43
CA THR A 190 -15.48 -2.11 5.01
C THR A 190 -15.08 -0.85 4.27
N HIS A 191 -14.04 -0.89 3.45
CA HIS A 191 -13.52 0.31 2.79
C HIS A 191 -14.44 0.80 1.65
N GLY A 192 -15.06 -0.12 0.90
CA GLY A 192 -16.07 0.26 -0.09
C GLY A 192 -17.21 1.07 0.55
N ILE A 193 -17.69 0.67 1.73
CA ILE A 193 -18.69 1.43 2.49
C ILE A 193 -18.19 2.82 2.83
N HIS A 194 -16.91 2.96 3.14
CA HIS A 194 -16.29 4.27 3.45
C HIS A 194 -16.37 5.27 2.30
N HIS A 195 -16.35 4.83 1.05
CA HIS A 195 -16.51 5.72 -0.11
C HIS A 195 -17.92 6.33 -0.19
N PHE A 196 -18.94 5.65 0.33
CA PHE A 196 -20.31 6.17 0.41
C PHE A 196 -20.54 7.04 1.66
N VAL A 197 -19.93 6.65 2.79
CA VAL A 197 -20.14 7.30 4.10
C VAL A 197 -18.79 7.65 4.75
N VAL A 198 -18.10 8.63 4.19
CA VAL A 198 -16.71 9.00 4.51
C VAL A 198 -16.46 9.30 6.00
N LYS A 199 -17.46 9.84 6.69
CA LYS A 199 -17.33 10.30 8.10
C LYS A 199 -17.58 9.21 9.12
N GLU A 200 -18.17 8.09 8.72
CA GLU A 200 -18.51 7.03 9.66
C GLU A 200 -17.26 6.32 10.20
N PRO A 201 -17.19 6.09 11.52
CA PRO A 201 -16.06 5.38 12.10
C PRO A 201 -16.05 3.91 11.68
N PHE A 202 -14.85 3.32 11.70
CA PHE A 202 -14.61 1.95 11.25
C PHE A 202 -15.55 0.92 11.87
N TYR A 203 -15.77 0.98 13.19
CA TYR A 203 -16.61 -0.01 13.88
C TYR A 203 -18.08 0.05 13.45
N ILE A 204 -18.63 1.23 13.14
CA ILE A 204 -19.99 1.35 12.57
C ILE A 204 -20.05 0.67 11.21
N ARG A 205 -19.08 0.93 10.34
CA ARG A 205 -19.01 0.27 9.03
C ARG A 205 -18.91 -1.24 9.14
N GLN A 206 -18.15 -1.73 10.12
CA GLN A 206 -18.00 -3.16 10.38
C GLN A 206 -19.35 -3.78 10.84
N MET A 207 -20.08 -3.12 11.74
CA MET A 207 -21.37 -3.61 12.24
C MET A 207 -22.47 -3.58 11.18
N THR A 208 -22.45 -2.59 10.31
CA THR A 208 -23.46 -2.39 9.25
C THR A 208 -23.11 -3.08 7.94
N ALA A 209 -21.92 -3.67 7.80
CA ALA A 209 -21.44 -4.27 6.57
C ALA A 209 -22.45 -5.27 5.93
N PRO A 210 -23.10 -6.18 6.67
CA PRO A 210 -24.05 -7.13 6.04
C PRO A 210 -25.22 -6.45 5.34
N ILE A 211 -25.73 -5.34 5.90
CA ILE A 211 -26.83 -4.57 5.30
C ILE A 211 -26.31 -3.69 4.16
N ALA A 212 -25.21 -2.99 4.39
CA ALA A 212 -24.60 -2.13 3.39
C ALA A 212 -24.21 -2.91 2.13
N HIS A 213 -23.67 -4.11 2.26
CA HIS A 213 -23.29 -4.95 1.12
C HIS A 213 -24.47 -5.34 0.24
N LYS A 214 -25.66 -5.58 0.82
CA LYS A 214 -26.87 -5.85 0.03
C LYS A 214 -27.23 -4.65 -0.86
N VAL A 215 -27.29 -3.46 -0.24
CA VAL A 215 -27.59 -2.21 -0.97
C VAL A 215 -26.52 -1.94 -2.03
N MET A 216 -25.24 -2.09 -1.69
CA MET A 216 -24.14 -1.87 -2.64
C MET A 216 -24.21 -2.85 -3.83
N ALA A 217 -24.54 -4.10 -3.61
CA ALA A 217 -24.71 -5.09 -4.67
C ALA A 217 -25.90 -4.73 -5.60
N GLU A 218 -27.03 -4.31 -5.03
CA GLU A 218 -28.19 -3.83 -5.77
C GLU A 218 -27.89 -2.58 -6.61
N MET A 219 -26.99 -1.71 -6.12
CA MET A 219 -26.50 -0.53 -6.84
C MET A 219 -25.41 -0.84 -7.89
N GLY A 220 -25.00 -2.09 -8.04
CA GLY A 220 -24.03 -2.51 -9.04
C GLY A 220 -22.56 -2.39 -8.62
N VAL A 221 -22.26 -2.20 -7.33
CA VAL A 221 -20.90 -2.30 -6.82
C VAL A 221 -20.39 -3.72 -6.99
N ARG A 222 -19.17 -3.90 -7.46
CA ARG A 222 -18.57 -5.22 -7.65
C ARG A 222 -18.12 -5.85 -6.34
N PHE A 223 -18.20 -7.17 -6.32
CA PHE A 223 -17.74 -7.99 -5.19
C PHE A 223 -16.76 -9.04 -5.69
N ASN A 224 -15.63 -9.14 -5.03
CA ASN A 224 -14.59 -10.14 -5.28
C ASN A 224 -14.19 -10.24 -6.77
N ASP A 225 -14.04 -9.07 -7.43
CA ASP A 225 -13.49 -9.00 -8.78
C ASP A 225 -11.99 -9.23 -8.74
N PHE A 226 -11.60 -10.51 -8.72
CA PHE A 226 -10.19 -10.91 -8.75
C PHE A 226 -9.51 -10.62 -10.10
N GLY A 227 -10.27 -10.19 -11.10
CA GLY A 227 -9.72 -9.68 -12.35
C GLY A 227 -8.80 -8.48 -12.14
N THR A 228 -8.96 -7.71 -11.06
CA THR A 228 -8.05 -6.61 -10.70
C THR A 228 -6.58 -7.05 -10.59
N PHE A 229 -6.33 -8.32 -10.30
CA PHE A 229 -4.98 -8.89 -10.30
C PHE A 229 -4.38 -9.00 -11.71
N THR A 230 -5.19 -9.17 -12.73
CA THR A 230 -4.74 -9.41 -14.10
C THR A 230 -4.92 -8.21 -15.01
N HIS A 231 -5.93 -7.37 -14.81
CA HIS A 231 -6.23 -6.22 -15.70
C HIS A 231 -5.81 -4.86 -15.13
N ALA A 232 -4.79 -4.82 -14.30
CA ALA A 232 -4.19 -3.59 -13.78
C ALA A 232 -5.21 -2.61 -13.18
N ASN A 233 -6.18 -3.14 -12.40
CA ASN A 233 -7.26 -2.36 -11.76
C ASN A 233 -8.20 -1.61 -12.73
N ARG A 234 -8.23 -1.98 -14.01
CA ARG A 234 -9.20 -1.39 -14.93
C ARG A 234 -10.63 -1.88 -14.62
N PHE A 235 -11.58 -0.96 -14.64
CA PHE A 235 -12.99 -1.29 -14.44
C PHE A 235 -13.55 -2.02 -15.67
N THR A 236 -13.16 -1.61 -16.87
CA THR A 236 -13.56 -2.25 -18.12
C THR A 236 -12.43 -3.12 -18.66
N ARG A 237 -12.68 -4.41 -18.87
CA ARG A 237 -11.67 -5.35 -19.42
C ARG A 237 -11.24 -5.01 -20.86
N ARG A 238 -12.04 -4.22 -21.60
CA ARG A 238 -11.76 -3.87 -23.01
C ARG A 238 -10.53 -2.97 -23.19
N HIS A 239 -10.11 -2.22 -22.16
CA HIS A 239 -8.97 -1.31 -22.27
C HIS A 239 -7.60 -1.97 -22.15
N GLN A 240 -7.49 -3.24 -21.73
CA GLN A 240 -6.20 -3.94 -21.72
C GLN A 240 -5.67 -4.14 -23.14
N ALA A 241 -6.48 -4.63 -24.07
CA ALA A 241 -6.07 -4.84 -25.45
C ALA A 241 -5.66 -3.54 -26.16
N ALA A 242 -6.34 -2.43 -25.88
CA ALA A 242 -6.01 -1.13 -26.46
C ALA A 242 -4.74 -0.52 -25.88
N SER A 243 -4.48 -0.69 -24.57
CA SER A 243 -3.26 -0.18 -23.93
C SER A 243 -2.03 -1.00 -24.26
N GLU A 244 -2.16 -2.32 -24.43
CA GLU A 244 -1.09 -3.20 -24.89
C GLU A 244 -0.76 -2.95 -26.36
N GLY A 245 -1.77 -2.78 -27.22
CA GLY A 245 -1.59 -2.39 -28.61
C GLY A 245 -0.92 -1.01 -28.77
N ALA A 246 -1.29 -0.04 -27.93
CA ALA A 246 -0.66 1.29 -27.93
C ALA A 246 0.77 1.29 -27.36
N ARG A 247 1.11 0.37 -26.46
CA ARG A 247 2.49 0.18 -25.98
C ARG A 247 3.36 -0.53 -27.02
N GLN A 248 2.84 -1.53 -27.69
CA GLN A 248 3.54 -2.23 -28.79
C GLN A 248 3.75 -1.33 -30.01
N ALA A 249 2.85 -0.40 -30.30
CA ALA A 249 3.01 0.58 -31.38
C ALA A 249 3.99 1.73 -31.04
N ARG A 250 4.44 1.86 -29.80
CA ARG A 250 5.40 2.89 -29.33
C ARG A 250 6.76 2.31 -28.91
N ALA A 251 6.95 1.02 -29.00
CA ALA A 251 8.21 0.31 -28.79
C ALA A 251 8.85 -0.01 -30.15
#